data_7a3404d22f79a7a8984b38158f63639c
#
_entry.id   7a3404d22f79a7a8984b38158f63639c
#
_cell.length_a   1.000
_cell.length_b   1.000
_cell.length_c   1.000
_cell.angle_alpha   90.00
_cell.angle_beta   90.00
_cell.angle_gamma   90.00
#
_symmetry.space_group_name_H-M   'P 1'
#
loop_
_entity.id
_entity.type
_entity.pdbx_description
1 polymer ?
#
loop_
_entity_poly.entity_id
_entity_poly.type
_entity_poly.pdbx_seq_one_letter_code
_entity_poly.pdbx_strand_id
1 'polypeptide(L)'
;MLVMMVERSPASLRGLLSRWLVEVRSGVFLGNPSSRIREILWRTAIHRNHGGYSVQIWSDHSPQGFSYRTFGKSRVELVDFEGVCLARRSSQQDDDCADG
;
A
#
# COMPACT_ATOMS: atom_id res chain seq x y z
N MET A 1 -7.97 9.11 -7.44
CA MET A 1 -7.65 7.68 -7.63
C MET A 1 -6.83 7.18 -6.46
N LEU A 2 -7.21 6.07 -5.90
CA LEU A 2 -6.53 5.46 -4.78
C LEU A 2 -6.25 4.01 -5.08
N VAL A 3 -5.02 3.57 -4.78
CA VAL A 3 -4.63 2.17 -4.80
C VAL A 3 -4.20 1.79 -3.39
N MET A 4 -4.74 0.71 -2.86
CA MET A 4 -4.30 0.15 -1.59
C MET A 4 -3.88 -1.29 -1.78
N MET A 5 -2.78 -1.67 -1.14
CA MET A 5 -2.32 -3.05 -1.16
C MET A 5 -2.08 -3.49 0.27
N VAL A 6 -2.56 -4.68 0.60
CA VAL A 6 -2.34 -5.26 1.92
C VAL A 6 -1.83 -6.68 1.74
N GLU A 7 -0.76 -7.01 2.44
CA GLU A 7 -0.16 -8.35 2.41
C GLU A 7 -0.31 -9.01 3.76
N ARG A 8 -0.55 -10.31 3.73
CA ARG A 8 -0.73 -11.11 4.94
C ARG A 8 -1.81 -10.53 5.85
N SER A 9 -2.87 -10.06 5.24
CA SER A 9 -3.94 -9.39 5.93
C SER A 9 -5.06 -10.38 6.29
N PRO A 10 -5.76 -10.15 7.39
CA PRO A 10 -6.92 -10.97 7.71
C PRO A 10 -8.05 -10.71 6.73
N ALA A 11 -8.88 -11.74 6.53
CA ALA A 11 -10.01 -11.61 5.62
C ALA A 11 -10.97 -10.49 6.03
N SER A 12 -11.08 -10.24 7.33
CA SER A 12 -11.96 -9.18 7.81
C SER A 12 -11.52 -7.80 7.32
N LEU A 13 -10.21 -7.57 7.23
CA LEU A 13 -9.71 -6.29 6.71
C LEU A 13 -10.02 -6.16 5.23
N ARG A 14 -9.77 -7.22 4.46
CA ARG A 14 -10.06 -7.18 3.03
C ARG A 14 -11.54 -6.98 2.76
N GLY A 15 -12.39 -7.63 3.56
CA GLY A 15 -13.83 -7.43 3.44
C GLY A 15 -14.24 -6.01 3.72
N LEU A 16 -13.61 -5.37 4.71
CA LEU A 16 -13.93 -4.00 5.05
C LEU A 16 -13.49 -3.04 3.94
N LEU A 17 -12.30 -3.25 3.39
CA LEU A 17 -11.81 -2.42 2.30
C LEU A 17 -12.69 -2.55 1.06
N SER A 18 -13.25 -3.73 0.82
CA SER A 18 -14.11 -3.98 -0.33
C SER A 18 -15.42 -3.21 -0.27
N ARG A 19 -15.76 -2.64 0.88
CA ARG A 19 -16.96 -1.81 0.98
C ARG A 19 -16.78 -0.45 0.32
N TRP A 20 -15.55 -0.02 0.16
CA TRP A 20 -15.23 1.30 -0.39
C TRP A 20 -14.43 1.21 -1.68
N LEU A 21 -13.72 0.11 -1.89
CA LEU A 21 -12.81 -0.07 -3.01
C LEU A 21 -13.12 -1.38 -3.69
N VAL A 22 -12.65 -1.52 -4.93
CA VAL A 22 -12.80 -2.75 -5.69
C VAL A 22 -11.52 -3.55 -5.55
N GLU A 23 -11.65 -4.80 -5.12
CA GLU A 23 -10.49 -5.69 -5.02
C GLU A 23 -10.24 -6.29 -6.41
N VAL A 24 -9.25 -5.74 -7.11
CA VAL A 24 -8.95 -6.17 -8.48
C VAL A 24 -8.07 -7.40 -8.49
N ARG A 25 -7.42 -7.66 -7.40
CA ARG A 25 -6.57 -8.84 -7.22
C ARG A 25 -6.45 -9.05 -5.72
N SER A 26 -6.11 -10.26 -5.30
CA SER A 26 -6.01 -10.54 -3.87
C SER A 26 -5.11 -9.52 -3.18
N GLY A 27 -5.69 -8.77 -2.27
CA GLY A 27 -4.97 -7.74 -1.52
C GLY A 27 -4.72 -6.44 -2.24
N VAL A 28 -5.19 -6.28 -3.48
CA VAL A 28 -4.97 -5.07 -4.26
C VAL A 28 -6.32 -4.41 -4.52
N PHE A 29 -6.49 -3.18 -4.03
CA PHE A 29 -7.75 -2.46 -4.05
C PHE A 29 -7.62 -1.16 -4.83
N LEU A 30 -8.66 -0.81 -5.54
CA LEU A 30 -8.69 0.37 -6.40
C LEU A 30 -9.99 1.12 -6.21
N GLY A 31 -9.92 2.44 -6.15
CA GLY A 31 -11.12 3.24 -6.06
C GLY A 31 -10.82 4.72 -6.08
N ASN A 32 -11.84 5.51 -5.78
CA ASN A 32 -11.69 6.96 -5.76
C ASN A 32 -12.47 7.57 -4.60
N PRO A 33 -12.13 7.18 -3.37
CA PRO A 33 -12.82 7.71 -2.20
C PRO A 33 -12.38 9.14 -1.92
N SER A 34 -13.15 9.84 -1.07
CA SER A 34 -12.76 11.15 -0.60
C SER A 34 -11.50 11.03 0.27
N SER A 35 -10.83 12.15 0.48
CA SER A 35 -9.64 12.14 1.32
C SER A 35 -9.97 11.70 2.75
N ARG A 36 -11.16 12.03 3.23
CA ARG A 36 -11.59 11.61 4.57
C ARG A 36 -11.70 10.09 4.66
N ILE A 37 -12.31 9.46 3.67
CA ILE A 37 -12.43 8.00 3.63
C ILE A 37 -11.06 7.37 3.48
N ARG A 38 -10.21 7.97 2.66
CA ARG A 38 -8.85 7.48 2.50
C ARG A 38 -8.12 7.40 3.85
N GLU A 39 -8.27 8.44 4.69
CA GLU A 39 -7.64 8.44 5.99
C GLU A 39 -8.21 7.37 6.92
N ILE A 40 -9.51 7.18 6.87
CA ILE A 40 -10.17 6.16 7.68
C ILE A 40 -9.68 4.78 7.27
N LEU A 41 -9.60 4.53 5.97
CA LEU A 41 -9.14 3.24 5.46
C LEU A 41 -7.70 2.98 5.87
N TRP A 42 -6.87 3.99 5.86
CA TRP A 42 -5.47 3.84 6.27
C TRP A 42 -5.36 3.48 7.74
N ARG A 43 -6.05 4.21 8.60
CA ARG A 43 -6.02 3.93 10.04
C ARG A 43 -6.54 2.53 10.33
N THR A 44 -7.57 2.11 9.62
CA THR A 44 -8.12 0.77 9.80
C THR A 44 -7.09 -0.28 9.39
N ALA A 45 -6.39 -0.05 8.29
CA ALA A 45 -5.37 -0.99 7.83
C ALA A 45 -4.25 -1.12 8.85
N ILE A 46 -3.79 -0.01 9.41
CA ILE A 46 -2.74 -0.02 10.43
C ILE A 46 -3.18 -0.83 11.65
N HIS A 47 -4.41 -0.63 12.08
CA HIS A 47 -4.91 -1.31 13.27
C HIS A 47 -5.14 -2.80 13.06
N ARG A 48 -5.55 -3.20 11.87
CA ARG A 48 -5.99 -4.58 11.65
C ARG A 48 -5.00 -5.46 10.94
N ASN A 49 -4.01 -4.88 10.27
CA ASN A 49 -3.06 -5.68 9.51
C ASN A 49 -1.80 -5.97 10.32
N HIS A 50 -1.98 -6.64 11.44
CA HIS A 50 -0.88 -6.99 12.32
C HIS A 50 0.10 -7.93 11.63
N GLY A 51 1.37 -7.54 11.63
CA GLY A 51 2.41 -8.37 11.02
C GLY A 51 2.41 -8.36 9.52
N GLY A 52 1.49 -7.64 8.90
CA GLY A 52 1.43 -7.55 7.46
C GLY A 52 1.99 -6.23 6.95
N TYR A 53 1.87 -6.04 5.66
CA TYR A 53 2.34 -4.83 5.00
C TYR A 53 1.17 -4.12 4.35
N SER A 54 1.12 -2.81 4.48
CA SER A 54 0.06 -2.00 3.90
C SER A 54 0.66 -0.85 3.11
N VAL A 55 0.09 -0.59 1.95
CA VAL A 55 0.51 0.52 1.08
C VAL A 55 -0.73 1.27 0.66
N GLN A 56 -0.63 2.59 0.61
CA GLN A 56 -1.69 3.43 0.10
C GLN A 56 -1.07 4.44 -0.85
N ILE A 57 -1.58 4.51 -2.07
CA ILE A 57 -1.07 5.40 -3.11
C ILE A 57 -2.25 6.16 -3.68
N TRP A 58 -2.14 7.48 -3.79
CA TRP A 58 -3.22 8.28 -4.36
C TRP A 58 -2.67 9.37 -5.25
N SER A 59 -3.46 9.75 -6.25
CA SER A 59 -3.07 10.81 -7.15
C SER A 59 -3.19 12.16 -6.46
N ASP A 60 -2.26 13.05 -6.75
CA ASP A 60 -2.28 14.40 -6.22
C ASP A 60 -1.53 15.35 -7.16
N HIS A 61 -1.31 16.57 -6.67
CA HIS A 61 -0.66 17.60 -7.47
C HIS A 61 0.84 17.68 -7.24
N SER A 62 1.43 16.66 -6.63
CA SER A 62 2.88 16.63 -6.45
C SER A 62 3.59 16.52 -7.80
N PRO A 63 4.89 16.82 -7.86
CA PRO A 63 5.62 16.75 -9.13
C PRO A 63 5.55 15.39 -9.80
N GLN A 64 5.53 14.30 -9.04
CA GLN A 64 5.44 12.98 -9.63
C GLN A 64 4.01 12.54 -9.91
N GLY A 65 3.01 13.32 -9.45
CA GLY A 65 1.61 13.05 -9.74
C GLY A 65 0.90 12.19 -8.71
N PHE A 66 1.59 11.71 -7.70
CA PHE A 66 0.97 10.88 -6.67
C PHE A 66 1.74 10.98 -5.36
N SER A 67 1.07 10.61 -4.29
CA SER A 67 1.68 10.46 -2.97
C SER A 67 1.42 9.06 -2.47
N TYR A 68 2.20 8.63 -1.47
CA TYR A 68 2.05 7.29 -0.95
C TYR A 68 2.45 7.24 0.52
N ARG A 69 2.05 6.17 1.17
CA ARG A 69 2.52 5.85 2.52
C ARG A 69 2.48 4.34 2.70
N THR A 70 3.33 3.85 3.58
CA THR A 70 3.47 2.42 3.81
C THR A 70 3.50 2.14 5.31
N PHE A 71 3.17 0.91 5.68
CA PHE A 71 3.25 0.49 7.07
C PHE A 71 3.54 -1.00 7.10
N GLY A 72 4.49 -1.39 7.95
CA GLY A 72 4.88 -2.79 8.07
C GLY A 72 6.15 -3.05 7.29
N LYS A 73 6.40 -4.34 7.02
CA LYS A 73 7.60 -4.77 6.32
C LYS A 73 7.24 -5.56 5.09
N SER A 74 7.94 -5.29 4.02
CA SER A 74 7.77 -5.97 2.75
C SER A 74 9.13 -6.18 2.12
N ARG A 75 9.16 -7.06 1.11
CA ARG A 75 10.39 -7.31 0.34
C ARG A 75 10.75 -6.14 -0.54
N VAL A 76 9.76 -5.32 -0.89
CA VAL A 76 9.98 -4.14 -1.72
C VAL A 76 9.47 -2.94 -0.96
N GLU A 77 10.31 -1.93 -0.84
CA GLU A 77 9.94 -0.70 -0.16
C GLU A 77 9.92 0.44 -1.16
N LEU A 78 9.00 1.37 -0.93
CA LEU A 78 8.96 2.60 -1.70
C LEU A 78 9.84 3.63 -0.99
N VAL A 79 10.71 4.27 -1.71
CA VAL A 79 11.58 5.30 -1.17
C VAL A 79 11.51 6.55 -2.01
N ASP A 80 11.63 7.69 -1.34
CA ASP A 80 11.65 8.98 -2.00
C ASP A 80 13.10 9.38 -2.23
N PHE A 81 13.47 9.50 -3.48
CA PHE A 81 14.82 9.89 -3.86
C PHE A 81 14.74 11.13 -4.75
N GLU A 82 15.16 12.26 -4.20
CA GLU A 82 15.15 13.54 -4.91
C GLU A 82 13.78 13.86 -5.50
N GLY A 83 12.73 13.59 -4.73
CA GLY A 83 11.37 13.89 -5.16
C GLY A 83 10.75 12.84 -6.06
N VAL A 84 11.44 11.75 -6.31
CA VAL A 84 10.93 10.66 -7.14
C VAL A 84 10.75 9.42 -6.28
N CYS A 85 9.59 8.80 -6.39
CA CYS A 85 9.31 7.57 -5.66
C CYS A 85 9.92 6.39 -6.40
N LEU A 86 10.75 5.64 -5.71
CA LEU A 86 11.42 4.47 -6.26
C LEU A 86 11.11 3.25 -5.43
N ALA A 87 11.06 2.08 -6.05
CA ALA A 87 10.92 0.82 -5.36
C ALA A 87 12.32 0.28 -5.07
N ARG A 88 12.53 -0.16 -3.83
CA ARG A 88 13.82 -0.69 -3.41
C ARG A 88 13.61 -1.98 -2.64
N ARG A 89 14.37 -3.01 -2.98
CA ARG A 89 14.35 -4.25 -2.24
C ARG A 89 15.25 -4.13 -1.03
N SER A 90 14.83 -4.74 0.07
CA SER A 90 15.66 -4.74 1.26
C SER A 90 16.92 -5.56 1.02
N SER A 91 17.98 -5.25 1.76
CA SER A 91 19.25 -5.93 1.59
C SER A 91 19.12 -7.43 1.90
N GLN A 92 18.23 -7.79 2.78
CA GLN A 92 18.02 -9.19 3.09
C GLN A 92 17.48 -9.97 1.90
N GLN A 93 16.80 -9.28 1.03
CA GLN A 93 16.19 -9.90 -0.11
C GLN A 93 17.17 -10.10 -1.26
N ASP A 94 18.33 -9.52 -1.15
CA ASP A 94 19.33 -9.68 -2.19
C ASP A 94 19.69 -11.14 -2.38
N ASP A 95 19.73 -11.88 -1.29
CA ASP A 95 20.03 -13.30 -1.36
C ASP A 95 18.92 -14.04 -2.09
N ASP A 96 17.70 -13.66 -1.83
CA ASP A 96 16.57 -14.27 -2.49
C ASP A 96 16.44 -13.76 -3.91
N CYS A 97 16.88 -12.57 -4.12
CA CYS A 97 16.79 -11.96 -5.43
C CYS A 97 17.73 -12.58 -6.42
N ALA A 98 18.64 -13.40 -5.96
CA ALA A 98 19.47 -14.16 -6.86
C ALA A 98 18.59 -15.00 -7.78
N ASP A 99 17.43 -15.31 -7.35
CA ASP A 99 16.51 -16.13 -8.12
C ASP A 99 15.57 -15.30 -8.98
N GLY A 100 15.60 -13.99 -8.79
CA GLY A 100 14.64 -13.19 -9.56
C GLY A 100 15.18 -11.90 -10.04
#